data_a58eb77583a27d33d4d9461b642b4cfd
#
_entry.id   a58eb77583a27d33d4d9461b642b4cfd
#
_cell.length_a   1.000
_cell.length_b   1.000
_cell.length_c   1.000
_cell.angle_alpha   90.00
_cell.angle_beta   90.00
_cell.angle_gamma   90.00
#
_symmetry.space_group_name_H-M   'P 1'
#
loop_
_entity.id
_entity.type
_entity.pdbx_description
1 polymer ?
#
loop_
_entity_poly.entity_id
_entity_poly.type
_entity_poly.pdbx_seq_one_letter_code
_entity_poly.pdbx_strand_id
1 'polypeptide(L)'
;MIICANSYEYVKKLEDDSIDLVVTSPPYNVDLGNNKYNKSKYNSYEDNLPQKEYLNQLKGLFADLMPKLKSGARVCINIGAKANGRIATHSDIIQFMNELGYLNVTQIIWDKSQVGNRTSWGSFCSPSCPSFPTPFEYILVFAKDNLKLQEKDLTKEEFIDWSLALWKFAPESQMKKYGHPAMFPKELPKRLIKLFSWKGATVLDPFSGMGTTGVVCKELGRKYIGIELDESYCQLAHERIIATEVIE
;
A
#
# COMPACT_ATOMS: atom_id res chain seq x y z
N MET A 1 12.52 1.65 11.76
CA MET A 1 13.58 2.51 11.16
C MET A 1 13.02 3.11 9.88
N ILE A 2 13.27 4.41 9.64
CA ILE A 2 12.98 5.08 8.34
C ILE A 2 14.31 5.30 7.64
N ILE A 3 14.34 5.04 6.33
CA ILE A 3 15.49 5.20 5.45
C ILE A 3 15.12 6.20 4.37
N CYS A 4 15.84 7.32 4.33
CA CYS A 4 15.64 8.34 3.31
C CYS A 4 16.45 7.97 2.06
N ALA A 5 15.78 7.36 1.09
CA ALA A 5 16.43 6.84 -0.12
C ALA A 5 15.41 6.51 -1.22
N ASN A 6 15.91 6.35 -2.43
CA ASN A 6 15.14 5.79 -3.53
C ASN A 6 14.91 4.29 -3.31
N SER A 7 13.64 3.86 -3.25
CA SER A 7 13.25 2.48 -2.99
C SER A 7 13.75 1.50 -4.02
N TYR A 8 13.77 1.89 -5.31
CA TYR A 8 14.26 1.06 -6.41
C TYR A 8 15.75 0.70 -6.29
N GLU A 9 16.51 1.54 -5.58
CA GLU A 9 17.94 1.31 -5.34
C GLU A 9 18.22 0.70 -3.98
N TYR A 10 17.45 1.10 -2.96
CA TYR A 10 17.73 0.67 -1.59
C TYR A 10 17.28 -0.76 -1.30
N VAL A 11 16.17 -1.23 -1.90
CA VAL A 11 15.70 -2.61 -1.73
C VAL A 11 16.78 -3.64 -2.06
N LYS A 12 17.63 -3.39 -3.05
CA LYS A 12 18.76 -4.23 -3.44
C LYS A 12 19.78 -4.45 -2.31
N LYS A 13 19.89 -3.48 -1.38
CA LYS A 13 20.84 -3.48 -0.26
C LYS A 13 20.32 -4.16 0.99
N LEU A 14 19.02 -4.51 1.02
CA LEU A 14 18.44 -5.26 2.13
C LEU A 14 19.07 -6.67 2.20
N GLU A 15 19.12 -7.20 3.39
CA GLU A 15 19.59 -8.57 3.65
C GLU A 15 18.60 -9.59 3.08
N ASP A 16 19.10 -10.65 2.44
CA ASP A 16 18.27 -11.72 1.91
C ASP A 16 17.57 -12.46 3.06
N ASP A 17 16.39 -13.00 2.80
CA ASP A 17 15.56 -13.75 3.76
C ASP A 17 15.34 -13.03 5.11
N SER A 18 15.21 -11.68 5.08
CA SER A 18 15.08 -10.84 6.28
C SER A 18 13.68 -10.30 6.53
N ILE A 19 12.82 -10.25 5.51
CA ILE A 19 11.50 -9.61 5.54
C ILE A 19 10.39 -10.66 5.68
N ASP A 20 9.52 -10.47 6.67
CA ASP A 20 8.37 -11.34 6.95
C ASP A 20 7.09 -10.87 6.26
N LEU A 21 6.93 -9.54 6.07
CA LEU A 21 5.74 -8.95 5.47
C LEU A 21 6.09 -7.65 4.75
N VAL A 22 5.47 -7.42 3.61
CA VAL A 22 5.44 -6.11 2.93
C VAL A 22 4.02 -5.57 2.97
N VAL A 23 3.86 -4.33 3.46
CA VAL A 23 2.60 -3.59 3.40
C VAL A 23 2.88 -2.24 2.76
N THR A 24 2.33 -1.99 1.59
CA THR A 24 2.70 -0.81 0.82
C THR A 24 1.57 -0.29 -0.07
N SER A 25 1.66 0.98 -0.40
CA SER A 25 0.83 1.64 -1.40
C SER A 25 1.75 2.48 -2.31
N PRO A 26 2.17 1.95 -3.46
CA PRO A 26 3.02 2.71 -4.38
C PRO A 26 2.29 3.95 -4.91
N PRO A 27 2.99 4.98 -5.39
CA PRO A 27 2.36 6.08 -6.13
C PRO A 27 1.49 5.53 -7.27
N TYR A 28 0.26 6.07 -7.44
CA TYR A 28 -0.73 5.47 -8.38
C TYR A 28 -0.55 5.91 -9.83
N ASN A 29 0.41 6.78 -10.11
CA ASN A 29 0.65 7.35 -11.43
C ASN A 29 -0.59 8.05 -12.00
N VAL A 30 -1.25 8.88 -11.21
CA VAL A 30 -2.53 9.55 -11.53
C VAL A 30 -2.40 11.04 -11.84
N ASP A 31 -1.17 11.56 -11.94
CA ASP A 31 -0.86 12.97 -12.24
C ASP A 31 -1.54 13.94 -11.25
N LEU A 32 -1.28 13.75 -9.98
CA LEU A 32 -1.91 14.54 -8.90
C LEU A 32 -1.68 16.04 -9.08
N GLY A 33 -0.53 16.48 -9.62
CA GLY A 33 -0.17 17.89 -9.80
C GLY A 33 -1.03 18.65 -10.83
N ASN A 34 -1.61 17.97 -11.81
CA ASN A 34 -2.43 18.55 -12.88
C ASN A 34 -3.94 18.43 -12.64
N ASN A 35 -4.35 17.88 -11.51
CA ASN A 35 -5.75 17.77 -11.17
C ASN A 35 -6.34 19.14 -10.82
N LYS A 36 -7.34 19.61 -11.58
CA LYS A 36 -8.01 20.91 -11.36
C LYS A 36 -8.61 21.07 -9.96
N TYR A 37 -8.96 19.98 -9.31
CA TYR A 37 -9.64 19.96 -8.00
C TYR A 37 -8.72 19.64 -6.83
N ASN A 38 -7.53 19.09 -7.10
CA ASN A 38 -6.54 18.76 -6.08
C ASN A 38 -5.17 19.21 -6.54
N LYS A 39 -4.65 20.27 -5.91
CA LYS A 39 -3.31 20.81 -6.19
C LYS A 39 -2.19 20.11 -5.39
N SER A 40 -2.54 19.09 -4.61
CA SER A 40 -1.56 18.31 -3.87
C SER A 40 -0.73 17.48 -4.85
N LYS A 41 0.59 17.59 -4.77
CA LYS A 41 1.54 16.81 -5.56
C LYS A 41 2.62 16.25 -4.64
N TYR A 42 3.29 15.20 -5.07
CA TYR A 42 4.51 14.75 -4.41
C TYR A 42 5.62 15.80 -4.63
N ASN A 43 6.44 16.05 -3.62
CA ASN A 43 7.54 17.02 -3.72
C ASN A 43 8.68 16.50 -4.58
N SER A 44 8.99 15.19 -4.47
CA SER A 44 10.20 14.56 -5.00
C SER A 44 9.92 13.46 -6.03
N TYR A 45 8.67 13.31 -6.49
CA TYR A 45 8.28 12.28 -7.46
C TYR A 45 7.30 12.82 -8.51
N GLU A 46 7.57 12.55 -9.79
CA GLU A 46 6.67 12.84 -10.89
C GLU A 46 5.68 11.68 -11.10
N ASP A 47 4.42 11.90 -10.72
CA ASP A 47 3.34 10.91 -10.71
C ASP A 47 2.58 10.86 -12.07
N ASN A 48 3.32 10.93 -13.18
CA ASN A 48 2.76 11.05 -14.54
C ASN A 48 3.54 10.26 -15.60
N LEU A 49 4.22 9.21 -15.21
CA LEU A 49 4.99 8.37 -16.14
C LEU A 49 4.07 7.70 -17.18
N PRO A 50 4.58 7.37 -18.38
CA PRO A 50 3.91 6.45 -19.28
C PRO A 50 3.56 5.14 -18.55
N GLN A 51 2.33 4.64 -18.72
CA GLN A 51 1.83 3.48 -17.93
C GLN A 51 2.78 2.26 -17.98
N LYS A 52 3.34 1.97 -19.16
CA LYS A 52 4.28 0.87 -19.33
C LYS A 52 5.58 1.05 -18.54
N GLU A 53 6.09 2.27 -18.48
CA GLU A 53 7.30 2.61 -17.74
C GLU A 53 7.07 2.48 -16.23
N TYR A 54 5.98 3.03 -15.73
CA TYR A 54 5.54 2.89 -14.35
C TYR A 54 5.44 1.40 -13.92
N LEU A 55 4.77 0.58 -14.74
CA LEU A 55 4.63 -0.86 -14.45
C LEU A 55 5.98 -1.58 -14.49
N ASN A 56 6.88 -1.21 -15.42
CA ASN A 56 8.22 -1.78 -15.47
C ASN A 56 9.06 -1.43 -14.23
N GLN A 57 8.97 -0.20 -13.74
CA GLN A 57 9.65 0.21 -12.50
C GLN A 57 9.13 -0.61 -11.30
N LEU A 58 7.81 -0.74 -11.15
CA LEU A 58 7.22 -1.58 -10.08
C LEU A 58 7.63 -3.04 -10.22
N LYS A 59 7.57 -3.60 -11.42
CA LYS A 59 8.02 -4.98 -11.69
C LYS A 59 9.47 -5.20 -11.27
N GLY A 60 10.36 -4.26 -11.60
CA GLY A 60 11.77 -4.29 -11.20
C GLY A 60 11.93 -4.28 -9.68
N LEU A 61 11.21 -3.41 -8.96
CA LEU A 61 11.21 -3.34 -7.50
C LEU A 61 10.82 -4.69 -6.88
N PHE A 62 9.72 -5.29 -7.33
CA PHE A 62 9.25 -6.55 -6.76
C PHE A 62 10.13 -7.75 -7.16
N ALA A 63 10.81 -7.69 -8.32
CA ALA A 63 11.84 -8.67 -8.66
C ALA A 63 13.04 -8.60 -7.69
N ASP A 64 13.56 -7.40 -7.42
CA ASP A 64 14.65 -7.17 -6.48
C ASP A 64 14.26 -7.49 -5.02
N LEU A 65 12.98 -7.38 -4.70
CA LEU A 65 12.44 -7.68 -3.37
C LEU A 65 12.30 -9.19 -3.10
N MET A 66 12.06 -10.01 -4.13
CA MET A 66 11.82 -11.45 -3.96
C MET A 66 12.90 -12.16 -3.12
N PRO A 67 14.21 -12.00 -3.35
CA PRO A 67 15.24 -12.64 -2.52
C PRO A 67 15.25 -12.13 -1.07
N LYS A 68 14.77 -10.92 -0.81
CA LYS A 68 14.76 -10.30 0.54
C LYS A 68 13.68 -10.87 1.45
N LEU A 69 12.64 -11.46 0.85
CA LEU A 69 11.53 -12.05 1.56
C LEU A 69 11.91 -13.44 2.12
N LYS A 70 11.44 -13.72 3.33
CA LYS A 70 11.47 -15.09 3.88
C LYS A 70 10.46 -15.98 3.15
N SER A 71 10.68 -17.29 3.16
CA SER A 71 9.70 -18.24 2.63
C SER A 71 8.35 -18.09 3.38
N GLY A 72 7.26 -17.99 2.64
CA GLY A 72 5.93 -17.71 3.16
C GLY A 72 5.63 -16.25 3.48
N ALA A 73 6.60 -15.33 3.34
CA ALA A 73 6.35 -13.90 3.52
C ALA A 73 5.24 -13.39 2.61
N ARG A 74 4.45 -12.45 3.11
CA ARG A 74 3.36 -11.83 2.34
C ARG A 74 3.76 -10.48 1.77
N VAL A 75 3.20 -10.17 0.59
CA VAL A 75 3.30 -8.86 -0.06
C VAL A 75 1.90 -8.32 -0.28
N CYS A 76 1.56 -7.25 0.45
CA CYS A 76 0.26 -6.60 0.40
C CYS A 76 0.41 -5.25 -0.29
N ILE A 77 -0.23 -5.09 -1.45
CA ILE A 77 -0.14 -3.89 -2.28
C ILE A 77 -1.53 -3.24 -2.33
N ASN A 78 -1.66 -2.05 -1.73
CA ASN A 78 -2.87 -1.24 -1.89
C ASN A 78 -2.76 -0.40 -3.16
N ILE A 79 -3.75 -0.46 -4.04
CA ILE A 79 -3.77 0.25 -5.31
C ILE A 79 -5.19 0.66 -5.71
N GLY A 80 -5.36 1.92 -6.10
CA GLY A 80 -6.61 2.46 -6.62
C GLY A 80 -6.79 2.23 -8.11
N ALA A 81 -8.02 2.33 -8.58
CA ALA A 81 -8.32 2.35 -10.00
C ALA A 81 -7.91 3.71 -10.62
N LYS A 82 -7.27 3.67 -11.79
CA LYS A 82 -6.90 4.86 -12.56
C LYS A 82 -7.98 5.20 -13.59
N ALA A 83 -8.17 6.50 -13.86
CA ALA A 83 -9.11 7.00 -14.88
C ALA A 83 -10.55 6.45 -14.71
N ASN A 84 -11.09 6.46 -13.49
CA ASN A 84 -12.42 5.92 -13.17
C ASN A 84 -12.59 4.44 -13.63
N GLY A 85 -11.58 3.62 -13.41
CA GLY A 85 -11.60 2.20 -13.75
C GLY A 85 -11.26 1.84 -15.20
N ARG A 86 -10.99 2.83 -16.06
CA ARG A 86 -10.61 2.57 -17.46
C ARG A 86 -9.22 1.94 -17.60
N ILE A 87 -8.34 2.16 -16.64
CA ILE A 87 -7.01 1.55 -16.57
C ILE A 87 -6.97 0.64 -15.35
N ALA A 88 -6.89 -0.66 -15.62
CA ALA A 88 -6.94 -1.71 -14.61
C ALA A 88 -5.53 -2.03 -14.06
N THR A 89 -4.86 -1.03 -13.46
CA THR A 89 -3.49 -1.16 -12.93
C THR A 89 -3.35 -2.35 -11.97
N HIS A 90 -4.39 -2.66 -11.18
CA HIS A 90 -4.40 -3.84 -10.30
C HIS A 90 -4.25 -5.15 -11.07
N SER A 91 -4.85 -5.27 -12.26
CA SER A 91 -4.72 -6.47 -13.12
C SER A 91 -3.31 -6.59 -13.70
N ASP A 92 -2.72 -5.47 -14.13
CA ASP A 92 -1.33 -5.45 -14.62
C ASP A 92 -0.35 -5.87 -13.53
N ILE A 93 -0.58 -5.41 -12.27
CA ILE A 93 0.22 -5.81 -11.10
C ILE A 93 0.09 -7.31 -10.85
N ILE A 94 -1.12 -7.87 -10.86
CA ILE A 94 -1.33 -9.31 -10.67
C ILE A 94 -0.59 -10.10 -11.74
N GLN A 95 -0.65 -9.66 -13.00
CA GLN A 95 0.03 -10.32 -14.08
C GLN A 95 1.54 -10.36 -13.85
N PHE A 96 2.19 -9.23 -13.64
CA PHE A 96 3.64 -9.23 -13.48
C PHE A 96 4.10 -9.89 -12.16
N MET A 97 3.32 -9.85 -11.08
CA MET A 97 3.64 -10.59 -9.85
C MET A 97 3.64 -12.10 -10.09
N ASN A 98 2.67 -12.61 -10.86
CA ASN A 98 2.65 -14.03 -11.28
C ASN A 98 3.85 -14.37 -12.17
N GLU A 99 4.22 -13.50 -13.12
CA GLU A 99 5.41 -13.70 -13.98
C GLU A 99 6.72 -13.73 -13.15
N LEU A 100 6.79 -12.99 -12.04
CA LEU A 100 7.91 -13.02 -11.10
C LEU A 100 7.92 -14.25 -10.19
N GLY A 101 6.86 -15.07 -10.19
CA GLY A 101 6.77 -16.28 -9.38
C GLY A 101 6.11 -16.10 -8.00
N TYR A 102 5.52 -14.95 -7.72
CA TYR A 102 4.70 -14.78 -6.51
C TYR A 102 3.41 -15.60 -6.61
N LEU A 103 2.99 -16.18 -5.50
CA LEU A 103 1.73 -16.92 -5.38
C LEU A 103 0.61 -15.96 -5.00
N ASN A 104 -0.53 -16.03 -5.70
CA ASN A 104 -1.71 -15.27 -5.29
C ASN A 104 -2.30 -15.85 -3.99
N VAL A 105 -2.59 -14.98 -3.02
CA VAL A 105 -3.28 -15.34 -1.77
C VAL A 105 -4.73 -14.92 -1.86
N THR A 106 -4.99 -13.63 -2.05
CA THR A 106 -6.33 -13.06 -2.17
C THR A 106 -6.30 -11.64 -2.76
N GLN A 107 -7.48 -11.14 -3.11
CA GLN A 107 -7.72 -9.74 -3.44
C GLN A 107 -8.79 -9.23 -2.48
N ILE A 108 -8.48 -8.21 -1.70
CA ILE A 108 -9.41 -7.59 -0.77
C ILE A 108 -9.90 -6.28 -1.38
N ILE A 109 -11.19 -6.02 -1.34
CA ILE A 109 -11.79 -4.75 -1.71
C ILE A 109 -11.90 -3.89 -0.45
N TRP A 110 -11.23 -2.74 -0.46
CA TRP A 110 -11.43 -1.74 0.57
C TRP A 110 -12.46 -0.70 0.09
N ASP A 111 -13.72 -0.86 0.55
CA ASP A 111 -14.79 0.11 0.36
C ASP A 111 -14.58 1.30 1.30
N LYS A 112 -14.28 2.47 0.72
CA LYS A 112 -14.07 3.72 1.47
C LYS A 112 -15.34 4.34 2.01
N SER A 113 -16.51 3.75 1.73
CA SER A 113 -17.84 4.24 2.15
C SER A 113 -18.13 5.69 1.73
N GLN A 114 -17.30 6.26 0.89
CA GLN A 114 -17.44 7.62 0.37
C GLN A 114 -17.53 7.55 -1.15
N VAL A 115 -18.68 7.91 -1.68
CA VAL A 115 -18.79 8.21 -3.08
C VAL A 115 -18.20 9.62 -3.24
N GLY A 116 -16.98 9.70 -3.78
CA GLY A 116 -16.39 10.97 -4.22
C GLY A 116 -17.38 11.70 -5.14
N ASN A 117 -17.06 12.89 -5.57
CA ASN A 117 -17.90 13.78 -6.37
C ASN A 117 -19.01 13.08 -7.17
N ARG A 118 -20.21 13.00 -6.57
CA ARG A 118 -21.41 12.42 -7.21
C ARG A 118 -21.86 13.18 -8.47
N THR A 119 -21.15 14.24 -8.85
CA THR A 119 -21.42 15.07 -10.02
C THR A 119 -20.52 14.77 -11.23
N SER A 120 -19.58 13.83 -11.12
CA SER A 120 -18.69 13.42 -12.22
C SER A 120 -19.28 12.26 -13.02
N TRP A 121 -20.48 12.45 -13.58
CA TRP A 121 -21.25 11.35 -14.19
C TRP A 121 -20.95 11.12 -15.67
N GLY A 122 -20.11 11.95 -16.29
CA GLY A 122 -19.89 11.89 -17.74
C GLY A 122 -21.17 12.30 -18.46
N SER A 123 -21.69 11.44 -19.34
CA SER A 123 -23.00 11.66 -19.95
C SER A 123 -24.12 11.37 -18.96
N PHE A 124 -24.72 12.43 -18.40
CA PHE A 124 -25.83 12.29 -17.44
C PHE A 124 -27.07 11.71 -18.12
N CYS A 125 -27.65 10.67 -17.52
CA CYS A 125 -28.83 9.95 -18.02
C CYS A 125 -28.73 9.49 -19.49
N SER A 126 -27.51 9.28 -20.00
CA SER A 126 -27.27 8.85 -21.37
C SER A 126 -26.25 7.70 -21.42
N PRO A 127 -26.44 6.67 -22.24
CA PRO A 127 -25.49 5.58 -22.38
C PRO A 127 -24.25 5.94 -23.22
N SER A 128 -24.15 7.15 -23.76
CA SER A 128 -23.09 7.54 -24.69
C SER A 128 -21.68 7.47 -24.08
N CYS A 129 -21.50 7.94 -22.84
CA CYS A 129 -20.24 7.86 -22.11
C CYS A 129 -20.43 8.13 -20.59
N PRO A 130 -21.13 7.26 -19.85
CA PRO A 130 -21.27 7.42 -18.41
C PRO A 130 -19.93 7.24 -17.71
N SER A 131 -19.71 7.96 -16.60
CA SER A 131 -18.57 7.79 -15.72
C SER A 131 -18.94 6.89 -14.54
N PHE A 132 -18.01 6.02 -14.14
CA PHE A 132 -18.18 5.07 -13.04
C PHE A 132 -17.19 5.42 -11.91
N PRO A 133 -17.56 6.29 -10.95
CA PRO A 133 -16.73 6.54 -9.79
C PRO A 133 -16.44 5.23 -9.04
N THR A 134 -15.18 5.03 -8.65
CA THR A 134 -14.73 3.84 -7.90
C THR A 134 -14.53 4.22 -6.43
N PRO A 135 -15.51 3.98 -5.53
CA PRO A 135 -15.41 4.33 -4.11
C PRO A 135 -14.57 3.32 -3.31
N PHE A 136 -13.78 2.51 -3.97
CA PHE A 136 -12.99 1.44 -3.38
C PHE A 136 -11.57 1.40 -3.94
N GLU A 137 -10.70 0.71 -3.24
CA GLU A 137 -9.36 0.33 -3.69
C GLU A 137 -9.18 -1.19 -3.56
N TYR A 138 -8.17 -1.71 -4.25
CA TYR A 138 -7.77 -3.11 -4.19
C TYR A 138 -6.58 -3.27 -3.26
N ILE A 139 -6.62 -4.27 -2.39
CA ILE A 139 -5.47 -4.74 -1.64
C ILE A 139 -5.12 -6.11 -2.20
N LEU A 140 -4.04 -6.16 -2.97
CA LEU A 140 -3.55 -7.37 -3.62
C LEU A 140 -2.60 -8.09 -2.67
N VAL A 141 -2.86 -9.34 -2.35
CA VAL A 141 -2.04 -10.12 -1.42
C VAL A 141 -1.38 -11.28 -2.12
N PHE A 142 -0.06 -11.31 -2.05
CA PHE A 142 0.78 -12.36 -2.63
C PHE A 142 1.63 -13.03 -1.54
N ALA A 143 2.24 -14.17 -1.89
CA ALA A 143 3.17 -14.89 -1.03
C ALA A 143 4.43 -15.30 -1.80
N LYS A 144 5.57 -15.40 -1.10
CA LYS A 144 6.77 -16.06 -1.59
C LYS A 144 6.70 -17.55 -1.26
N ASP A 145 6.95 -18.42 -2.25
CA ASP A 145 7.17 -19.88 -2.17
C ASP A 145 6.00 -20.71 -1.65
N ASN A 146 5.33 -20.31 -0.55
CA ASN A 146 4.27 -21.11 0.05
C ASN A 146 3.16 -20.25 0.69
N LEU A 147 1.98 -20.85 0.89
CA LEU A 147 0.80 -20.17 1.44
C LEU A 147 0.63 -20.36 2.96
N LYS A 148 1.52 -21.09 3.64
CA LYS A 148 1.39 -21.37 5.07
C LYS A 148 2.22 -20.37 5.87
N LEU A 149 1.62 -19.78 6.91
CA LEU A 149 2.31 -19.08 7.99
C LEU A 149 2.26 -19.97 9.23
N GLN A 150 3.35 -20.04 9.98
CA GLN A 150 3.46 -20.89 11.17
C GLN A 150 3.01 -20.15 12.43
N GLU A 151 3.31 -18.87 12.51
CA GLU A 151 2.99 -18.01 13.65
C GLU A 151 1.65 -17.31 13.45
N LYS A 152 0.97 -16.99 14.56
CA LYS A 152 -0.31 -16.27 14.57
C LYS A 152 -0.35 -15.24 15.70
N ASP A 153 -1.11 -14.18 15.48
CA ASP A 153 -1.32 -13.11 16.45
C ASP A 153 -2.71 -12.45 16.26
N LEU A 154 -3.70 -13.28 16.02
CA LEU A 154 -5.09 -12.87 15.80
C LEU A 154 -5.98 -13.44 16.89
N THR A 155 -6.96 -12.65 17.35
CA THR A 155 -8.11 -13.21 18.06
C THR A 155 -9.06 -13.89 17.09
N LYS A 156 -9.97 -14.70 17.62
CA LYS A 156 -11.00 -15.36 16.81
C LYS A 156 -11.91 -14.36 16.13
N GLU A 157 -12.25 -13.28 16.82
CA GLU A 157 -13.12 -12.20 16.34
C GLU A 157 -12.46 -11.43 15.20
N GLU A 158 -11.19 -11.04 15.37
CA GLU A 158 -10.39 -10.39 14.33
C GLU A 158 -10.28 -11.27 13.08
N PHE A 159 -10.04 -12.57 13.25
CA PHE A 159 -9.95 -13.50 12.13
C PHE A 159 -11.27 -13.58 11.35
N ILE A 160 -12.41 -13.74 12.04
CA ILE A 160 -13.74 -13.86 11.42
C ILE A 160 -14.09 -12.58 10.66
N ASP A 161 -13.85 -11.40 11.25
CA ASP A 161 -14.18 -10.11 10.64
C ASP A 161 -13.24 -9.76 9.47
N TRP A 162 -11.94 -10.01 9.62
CA TRP A 162 -10.94 -9.54 8.66
C TRP A 162 -10.60 -10.52 7.53
N SER A 163 -10.98 -11.80 7.67
CA SER A 163 -10.82 -12.78 6.60
C SER A 163 -11.85 -12.62 5.47
N LEU A 164 -12.88 -11.79 5.65
CA LEU A 164 -13.77 -11.40 4.57
C LEU A 164 -13.03 -10.45 3.62
N ALA A 165 -13.03 -10.78 2.33
CA ALA A 165 -12.34 -10.00 1.30
C ALA A 165 -13.06 -8.70 0.89
N LEU A 166 -13.90 -8.17 1.76
CA LEU A 166 -14.59 -6.89 1.62
C LEU A 166 -14.50 -6.11 2.93
N TRP A 167 -13.63 -5.11 2.96
CA TRP A 167 -13.44 -4.26 4.11
C TRP A 167 -14.13 -2.92 3.93
N LYS A 168 -14.82 -2.45 4.95
CA LYS A 168 -15.56 -1.19 4.90
C LYS A 168 -15.13 -0.30 6.06
N PHE A 169 -14.32 0.74 5.74
CA PHE A 169 -13.95 1.80 6.68
C PHE A 169 -13.54 3.07 5.95
N ALA A 170 -13.65 4.21 6.64
CA ALA A 170 -13.37 5.52 6.06
C ALA A 170 -11.89 5.70 5.69
N PRO A 171 -11.58 6.46 4.62
CA PRO A 171 -10.22 6.88 4.32
C PRO A 171 -9.68 7.84 5.37
N GLU A 172 -8.36 8.10 5.33
CA GLU A 172 -7.72 9.06 6.22
C GLU A 172 -8.27 10.47 5.98
N SER A 173 -8.76 11.12 7.04
CA SER A 173 -9.34 12.47 6.98
C SER A 173 -8.32 13.57 7.29
N GLN A 174 -7.21 13.24 7.93
CA GLN A 174 -6.21 14.20 8.39
C GLN A 174 -5.06 14.45 7.40
N MET A 175 -5.17 13.96 6.15
CA MET A 175 -4.13 14.14 5.12
C MET A 175 -3.66 15.59 4.98
N LYS A 176 -4.60 16.55 5.00
CA LYS A 176 -4.29 17.98 4.90
C LYS A 176 -3.43 18.50 6.06
N LYS A 177 -3.64 17.96 7.27
CA LYS A 177 -2.87 18.33 8.46
C LYS A 177 -1.39 17.98 8.32
N TYR A 178 -1.10 16.90 7.62
CA TYR A 178 0.26 16.39 7.43
C TYR A 178 0.89 16.82 6.09
N GLY A 179 0.14 17.53 5.22
CA GLY A 179 0.65 17.97 3.92
C GLY A 179 0.94 16.87 2.91
N HIS A 180 0.48 15.63 3.16
CA HIS A 180 0.70 14.49 2.27
C HIS A 180 -0.51 14.28 1.35
N PRO A 181 -0.31 14.07 0.03
CA PRO A 181 -1.40 13.99 -0.94
C PRO A 181 -2.24 12.71 -0.84
N ALA A 182 -1.67 11.61 -0.37
CA ALA A 182 -2.32 10.30 -0.33
C ALA A 182 -1.81 9.48 0.87
N MET A 183 -2.68 9.25 1.86
CA MET A 183 -2.41 8.42 3.03
C MET A 183 -3.55 7.42 3.19
N PHE A 184 -3.25 6.20 3.57
CA PHE A 184 -4.26 5.27 4.05
C PHE A 184 -4.43 5.39 5.58
N PRO A 185 -5.62 5.06 6.13
CA PRO A 185 -5.86 5.08 7.56
C PRO A 185 -5.12 3.94 8.26
N LYS A 186 -4.81 4.09 9.56
CA LYS A 186 -4.15 3.07 10.38
C LYS A 186 -4.84 1.70 10.35
N GLU A 187 -6.15 1.67 10.16
CA GLU A 187 -6.95 0.44 10.12
C GLU A 187 -6.50 -0.52 9.00
N LEU A 188 -6.07 0.02 7.83
CA LEU A 188 -5.60 -0.79 6.72
C LEU A 188 -4.34 -1.59 7.08
N PRO A 189 -3.20 -0.97 7.46
CA PRO A 189 -2.00 -1.71 7.83
C PRO A 189 -2.21 -2.52 9.10
N LYS A 190 -3.07 -2.11 10.05
CA LYS A 190 -3.37 -2.87 11.26
C LYS A 190 -3.94 -4.26 10.92
N ARG A 191 -4.94 -4.33 10.06
CA ARG A 191 -5.53 -5.59 9.61
C ARG A 191 -4.50 -6.47 8.90
N LEU A 192 -3.75 -5.89 7.96
CA LEU A 192 -2.74 -6.64 7.19
C LEU A 192 -1.60 -7.16 8.06
N ILE A 193 -1.08 -6.34 8.97
CA ILE A 193 0.00 -6.71 9.88
C ILE A 193 -0.43 -7.84 10.82
N LYS A 194 -1.62 -7.76 11.38
CA LYS A 194 -2.13 -8.81 12.27
C LYS A 194 -2.49 -10.10 11.52
N LEU A 195 -3.09 -10.00 10.31
CA LEU A 195 -3.44 -11.17 9.48
C LEU A 195 -2.21 -11.94 9.00
N PHE A 196 -1.09 -11.24 8.70
CA PHE A 196 0.02 -11.80 7.95
C PHE A 196 1.38 -11.69 8.64
N SER A 197 1.42 -11.31 9.93
CA SER A 197 2.65 -11.28 10.73
C SER A 197 2.38 -11.53 12.21
N TRP A 198 3.42 -11.62 13.02
CA TRP A 198 3.40 -11.86 14.48
C TRP A 198 4.31 -10.87 15.21
N LYS A 199 4.23 -10.80 16.54
CA LYS A 199 5.11 -9.93 17.35
C LYS A 199 6.59 -10.26 17.07
N GLY A 200 7.39 -9.23 16.79
CA GLY A 200 8.79 -9.36 16.44
C GLY A 200 9.09 -9.59 14.95
N ALA A 201 8.08 -9.87 14.10
CA ALA A 201 8.24 -9.96 12.65
C ALA A 201 8.74 -8.64 12.04
N THR A 202 9.48 -8.72 10.94
CA THR A 202 10.00 -7.56 10.21
C THR A 202 9.05 -7.19 9.07
N VAL A 203 8.49 -5.97 9.14
CA VAL A 203 7.59 -5.41 8.13
C VAL A 203 8.33 -4.34 7.32
N LEU A 204 8.25 -4.44 6.00
CA LEU A 204 8.81 -3.48 5.05
C LEU A 204 7.69 -2.68 4.38
N ASP A 205 7.87 -1.36 4.28
CA ASP A 205 7.11 -0.48 3.39
C ASP A 205 8.07 0.30 2.49
N PRO A 206 8.22 -0.10 1.21
CA PRO A 206 9.14 0.58 0.30
C PRO A 206 8.63 1.95 -0.17
N PHE A 207 7.40 2.34 0.13
CA PHE A 207 6.82 3.65 -0.17
C PHE A 207 6.18 4.24 1.09
N SER A 208 7.00 4.43 2.12
CA SER A 208 6.61 4.69 3.50
C SER A 208 5.78 5.97 3.69
N GLY A 209 5.97 7.00 2.87
CA GLY A 209 5.33 8.29 3.04
C GLY A 209 5.48 8.81 4.47
N MET A 210 4.35 9.13 5.09
CA MET A 210 4.29 9.62 6.47
C MET A 210 4.43 8.53 7.56
N GLY A 211 4.84 7.31 7.19
CA GLY A 211 5.15 6.23 8.12
C GLY A 211 3.94 5.62 8.82
N THR A 212 2.75 5.62 8.23
CA THR A 212 1.55 5.05 8.87
C THR A 212 1.71 3.58 9.18
N THR A 213 2.30 2.79 8.25
CA THR A 213 2.67 1.39 8.47
C THR A 213 3.62 1.25 9.65
N GLY A 214 4.62 2.13 9.78
CA GLY A 214 5.60 2.12 10.87
C GLY A 214 5.00 2.42 12.24
N VAL A 215 4.06 3.38 12.30
CA VAL A 215 3.30 3.67 13.52
C VAL A 215 2.56 2.42 14.00
N VAL A 216 1.84 1.74 13.10
CA VAL A 216 1.09 0.53 13.44
C VAL A 216 2.02 -0.63 13.79
N CYS A 217 3.16 -0.78 13.12
CA CYS A 217 4.17 -1.78 13.48
C CYS A 217 4.66 -1.58 14.92
N LYS A 218 4.91 -0.33 15.32
CA LYS A 218 5.33 -0.02 16.69
C LYS A 218 4.22 -0.31 17.70
N GLU A 219 2.99 0.12 17.44
CA GLU A 219 1.83 -0.18 18.27
C GLU A 219 1.68 -1.70 18.52
N LEU A 220 1.91 -2.50 17.51
CA LEU A 220 1.72 -3.95 17.55
C LEU A 220 2.98 -4.78 17.89
N GLY A 221 4.12 -4.14 18.19
CA GLY A 221 5.36 -4.81 18.56
C GLY A 221 6.07 -5.51 17.38
N ARG A 222 5.96 -4.98 16.15
CA ARG A 222 6.68 -5.45 14.97
C ARG A 222 7.92 -4.59 14.72
N LYS A 223 8.96 -5.18 14.13
CA LYS A 223 10.09 -4.43 13.56
C LYS A 223 9.62 -3.78 12.27
N TYR A 224 10.12 -2.58 11.99
CA TYR A 224 9.72 -1.83 10.81
C TYR A 224 10.92 -1.28 10.04
N ILE A 225 10.86 -1.42 8.72
CA ILE A 225 11.75 -0.79 7.75
C ILE A 225 10.86 -0.02 6.79
N GLY A 226 10.97 1.32 6.79
CA GLY A 226 10.30 2.17 5.82
C GLY A 226 11.33 2.83 4.93
N ILE A 227 11.08 2.88 3.62
CA ILE A 227 11.90 3.61 2.65
C ILE A 227 11.06 4.73 2.08
N GLU A 228 11.58 5.95 2.11
CA GLU A 228 10.91 7.14 1.62
C GLU A 228 11.92 8.03 0.87
N LEU A 229 11.49 8.63 -0.24
CA LEU A 229 12.34 9.45 -1.08
C LEU A 229 12.43 10.90 -0.58
N ASP A 230 11.35 11.43 -0.04
CA ASP A 230 11.25 12.82 0.39
C ASP A 230 11.76 12.99 1.82
N GLU A 231 12.80 13.82 2.00
CA GLU A 231 13.44 14.06 3.31
C GLU A 231 12.46 14.61 4.35
N SER A 232 11.51 15.47 3.93
CA SER A 232 10.53 16.04 4.84
C SER A 232 9.55 14.99 5.36
N TYR A 233 9.15 14.04 4.50
CA TYR A 233 8.33 12.91 4.90
C TYR A 233 9.12 11.92 5.76
N CYS A 234 10.40 11.69 5.47
CA CYS A 234 11.28 10.87 6.32
C CYS A 234 11.32 11.39 7.76
N GLN A 235 11.53 12.70 7.93
CA GLN A 235 11.59 13.34 9.26
C GLN A 235 10.24 13.21 9.98
N LEU A 236 9.15 13.57 9.33
CA LEU A 236 7.81 13.48 9.90
C LEU A 236 7.41 12.04 10.26
N ALA A 237 7.74 11.07 9.41
CA ALA A 237 7.52 9.66 9.70
C ALA A 237 8.30 9.19 10.92
N HIS A 238 9.56 9.60 11.03
CA HIS A 238 10.42 9.30 12.18
C HIS A 238 9.83 9.84 13.49
N GLU A 239 9.44 11.12 13.52
CA GLU A 239 8.82 11.76 14.66
C GLU A 239 7.52 11.05 15.08
N ARG A 240 6.64 10.73 14.12
CA ARG A 240 5.38 10.01 14.39
C ARG A 240 5.62 8.64 14.99
N ILE A 241 6.58 7.88 14.45
CA ILE A 241 6.89 6.53 14.94
C ILE A 241 7.51 6.61 16.34
N ILE A 242 8.40 7.55 16.61
CA ILE A 242 9.01 7.70 17.94
C ILE A 242 7.95 8.05 18.99
N ALA A 243 7.05 8.97 18.68
CA ALA A 243 5.98 9.40 19.58
C ALA A 243 4.90 8.34 19.85
N THR A 244 4.90 7.22 19.10
CA THR A 244 3.93 6.15 19.27
C THR A 244 4.30 5.24 20.44
N GLU A 245 3.35 4.84 21.26
CA GLU A 245 3.51 3.84 22.31
C GLU A 245 3.18 2.44 21.80
N VAL A 246 3.76 1.42 22.43
CA VAL A 246 3.43 0.03 22.17
C VAL A 246 2.13 -0.27 22.91
N ILE A 247 1.18 -0.89 22.23
CA ILE A 247 -0.07 -1.37 22.83
C ILE A 247 0.20 -2.78 23.39
N GLU A 248 0.09 -2.92 24.70
CA GLU A 248 0.29 -4.20 25.40
C GLU A 248 -0.82 -5.23 25.10
#